data_49a4a4f42072578e65aeb97bfccf1b47
#
_entry.id   49a4a4f42072578e65aeb97bfccf1b47
#
_cell.length_a   1.000
_cell.length_b   1.000
_cell.length_c   1.000
_cell.angle_alpha   90.00
_cell.angle_beta   90.00
_cell.angle_gamma   90.00
#
_symmetry.space_group_name_H-M   'P 1'
#
loop_
_entity.id
_entity.type
_entity.pdbx_description
1 polymer ?
#
loop_
_entity_poly.entity_id
_entity_poly.type
_entity_poly.pdbx_seq_one_letter_code
_entity_poly.pdbx_strand_id
1 'polypeptide(L)'
;MSAARTLPGDDPKAMLAGQVVVLLEDDELIRRATERMLRRFGAEVVTGASSREVLAAAAARNLTPSCVIADYWLSQEEDGLSAAGAVREATPRSLRGLIITGDLSREVAEEVARAGFVLLRKPVNVDKFLDALTREI
;
A
#
# COMPACT_ATOMS: atom_id res chain seq x y z
N MET A 1 36.66 2.15 8.61
CA MET A 1 36.06 1.84 8.66
C MET A 1 35.38 1.41 8.46
N SER A 2 35.76 1.16 8.62
CA SER A 2 34.86 0.51 8.05
C SER A 2 33.64 0.78 8.33
N ALA A 3 33.20 1.46 7.66
CA ALA A 3 31.85 1.63 7.77
C ALA A 3 31.22 0.33 8.15
N ALA A 4 30.46 0.34 9.16
CA ALA A 4 29.65 -0.78 9.46
C ALA A 4 29.00 -1.19 8.15
N ARG A 5 29.32 -2.36 7.72
CA ARG A 5 28.72 -2.88 6.52
C ARG A 5 27.24 -3.10 6.80
N THR A 6 26.37 -2.32 6.18
CA THR A 6 24.93 -2.54 6.30
C THR A 6 24.59 -3.80 5.53
N LEU A 7 23.92 -4.72 6.19
CA LEU A 7 23.34 -5.88 5.53
C LEU A 7 22.15 -5.40 4.68
N PRO A 8 21.77 -6.15 3.65
CA PRO A 8 20.64 -5.74 2.79
C PRO A 8 19.37 -5.37 3.53
N GLY A 9 19.09 -5.97 4.66
CA GLY A 9 17.90 -5.65 5.44
C GLY A 9 18.03 -4.44 6.34
N ASP A 10 19.24 -3.90 6.49
CA ASP A 10 19.52 -2.81 7.43
C ASP A 10 19.59 -1.45 6.75
N ASP A 11 19.67 -1.41 5.43
CA ASP A 11 19.67 -0.15 4.69
C ASP A 11 18.26 0.45 4.72
N PRO A 12 18.08 1.64 5.32
CA PRO A 12 16.76 2.27 5.33
C PRO A 12 16.16 2.41 3.94
N LYS A 13 16.99 2.63 2.92
CA LYS A 13 16.51 2.77 1.54
C LYS A 13 16.07 1.46 0.92
N ALA A 14 16.34 0.34 1.57
CA ALA A 14 15.94 -0.98 1.10
C ALA A 14 14.93 -1.65 2.02
N MET A 15 14.29 -0.91 2.92
CA MET A 15 13.34 -1.48 3.87
C MET A 15 12.17 -2.21 3.20
N LEU A 16 11.79 -1.77 2.02
CA LEU A 16 10.69 -2.37 1.27
C LEU A 16 11.17 -3.24 0.11
N ALA A 17 12.46 -3.59 0.09
CA ALA A 17 13.01 -4.44 -0.96
C ALA A 17 12.27 -5.78 -1.01
N GLY A 18 11.92 -6.21 -2.21
CA GLY A 18 11.17 -7.45 -2.40
C GLY A 18 9.66 -7.30 -2.29
N GLN A 19 9.19 -6.14 -1.84
CA GLN A 19 7.75 -5.88 -1.76
C GLN A 19 7.21 -5.36 -3.08
N VAL A 20 6.02 -5.83 -3.44
CA VAL A 20 5.27 -5.31 -4.58
C VAL A 20 4.04 -4.63 -3.98
N VAL A 21 4.04 -3.32 -3.99
CA VAL A 21 2.98 -2.52 -3.38
C VAL A 21 2.03 -2.00 -4.46
N VAL A 22 0.76 -2.32 -4.31
CA VAL A 22 -0.29 -1.75 -5.14
C VAL A 22 -0.80 -0.50 -4.44
N LEU A 23 -0.78 0.62 -5.13
CA LEU A 23 -1.22 1.90 -4.59
C LEU A 23 -2.46 2.38 -5.34
N LEU A 24 -3.56 2.44 -4.62
CA LEU A 24 -4.86 2.90 -5.12
C LEU A 24 -5.11 4.32 -4.61
N GLU A 25 -5.02 5.29 -5.50
CA GLU A 25 -5.20 6.70 -5.18
C GLU A 25 -5.68 7.42 -6.43
N ASP A 26 -6.82 8.12 -6.36
CA ASP A 26 -7.37 8.80 -7.52
C ASP A 26 -6.73 10.19 -7.75
N ASP A 27 -6.19 10.81 -6.70
CA ASP A 27 -5.48 12.09 -6.88
C ASP A 27 -4.10 11.83 -7.45
N GLU A 28 -3.87 12.34 -8.65
CA GLU A 28 -2.62 12.06 -9.37
C GLU A 28 -1.38 12.59 -8.66
N LEU A 29 -1.47 13.77 -8.06
CA LEU A 29 -0.31 14.36 -7.37
C LEU A 29 0.06 13.55 -6.12
N ILE A 30 -0.95 13.17 -5.35
CA ILE A 30 -0.74 12.35 -4.15
C ILE A 30 -0.20 10.99 -4.55
N ARG A 31 -0.77 10.39 -5.61
CA ARG A 31 -0.35 9.09 -6.10
C ARG A 31 1.12 9.08 -6.51
N ARG A 32 1.53 10.11 -7.27
CA ARG A 32 2.93 10.21 -7.71
C ARG A 32 3.90 10.43 -6.56
N ALA A 33 3.53 11.26 -5.60
CA ALA A 33 4.38 11.53 -4.45
C ALA A 33 4.56 10.27 -3.60
N THR A 34 3.46 9.54 -3.37
CA THR A 34 3.50 8.32 -2.58
C THR A 34 4.28 7.22 -3.30
N GLU A 35 4.06 7.08 -4.60
CA GLU A 35 4.82 6.12 -5.40
C GLU A 35 6.32 6.39 -5.32
N ARG A 36 6.71 7.64 -5.46
CA ARG A 36 8.12 8.04 -5.39
C ARG A 36 8.73 7.67 -4.05
N MET A 37 7.99 7.93 -2.97
CA MET A 37 8.44 7.61 -1.63
C MET A 37 8.63 6.10 -1.45
N LEU A 38 7.63 5.31 -1.88
CA LEU A 38 7.71 3.85 -1.75
C LEU A 38 8.87 3.26 -2.56
N ARG A 39 9.09 3.78 -3.77
CA ARG A 39 10.21 3.33 -4.60
C ARG A 39 11.55 3.67 -3.99
N ARG A 40 11.63 4.80 -3.32
CA ARG A 40 12.87 5.21 -2.64
C ARG A 40 13.29 4.20 -1.57
N PHE A 41 12.33 3.52 -0.96
CA PHE A 41 12.63 2.50 0.05
C PHE A 41 12.70 1.09 -0.53
N GLY A 42 12.75 0.97 -1.84
CA GLY A 42 13.05 -0.30 -2.50
C GLY A 42 11.85 -1.09 -3.03
N ALA A 43 10.63 -0.58 -2.87
CA ALA A 43 9.45 -1.31 -3.34
C ALA A 43 9.29 -1.22 -4.85
N GLU A 44 8.76 -2.30 -5.43
CA GLU A 44 8.14 -2.23 -6.74
C GLU A 44 6.74 -1.67 -6.50
N VAL A 45 6.32 -0.70 -7.29
CA VAL A 45 5.02 -0.05 -7.08
C VAL A 45 4.17 -0.13 -8.34
N VAL A 46 2.93 -0.56 -8.15
CA VAL A 46 1.93 -0.56 -9.21
C VAL A 46 0.84 0.42 -8.78
N THR A 47 0.56 1.43 -9.58
CA THR A 47 -0.38 2.49 -9.19
C THR A 47 -1.57 2.55 -10.13
N GLY A 48 -2.67 3.06 -9.61
CA GLY A 48 -3.86 3.34 -10.40
C GLY A 48 -4.93 4.00 -9.57
N ALA A 49 -5.98 4.42 -10.24
CA ALA A 49 -7.13 5.08 -9.61
C ALA A 49 -8.27 4.09 -9.30
N SER A 50 -8.14 2.84 -9.73
CA SER A 50 -9.16 1.82 -9.51
C SER A 50 -8.52 0.44 -9.39
N SER A 51 -9.27 -0.51 -8.83
CA SER A 51 -8.79 -1.90 -8.75
C SER A 51 -8.52 -2.48 -10.13
N ARG A 52 -9.37 -2.14 -11.10
CA ARG A 52 -9.22 -2.61 -12.48
C ARG A 52 -7.88 -2.16 -13.07
N GLU A 53 -7.54 -0.88 -12.88
CA GLU A 53 -6.28 -0.33 -13.41
C GLU A 53 -5.07 -1.01 -12.79
N VAL A 54 -5.04 -1.15 -11.47
CA VAL A 54 -3.87 -1.75 -10.82
C VAL A 54 -3.72 -3.23 -11.12
N LEU A 55 -4.82 -3.96 -11.25
CA LEU A 55 -4.75 -5.37 -11.60
C LEU A 55 -4.24 -5.56 -13.02
N ALA A 56 -4.70 -4.73 -13.95
CA ALA A 56 -4.20 -4.78 -15.32
C ALA A 56 -2.71 -4.41 -15.39
N ALA A 57 -2.29 -3.40 -14.65
CA ALA A 57 -0.91 -2.97 -14.63
C ALA A 57 0.01 -4.02 -14.01
N ALA A 58 -0.43 -4.66 -12.92
CA ALA A 58 0.35 -5.71 -12.28
C ALA A 58 0.52 -6.91 -13.22
N ALA A 59 -0.56 -7.30 -13.91
CA ALA A 59 -0.52 -8.41 -14.86
C ALA A 59 0.43 -8.11 -16.03
N ALA A 60 0.36 -6.88 -16.55
CA ALA A 60 1.22 -6.47 -17.67
C ALA A 60 2.70 -6.49 -17.30
N ARG A 61 3.01 -6.22 -16.04
CA ARG A 61 4.39 -6.23 -15.53
C ARG A 61 4.78 -7.57 -14.91
N ASN A 62 3.88 -8.53 -14.93
CA ASN A 62 4.08 -9.85 -14.37
C ASN A 62 4.48 -9.79 -12.88
N LEU A 63 3.81 -8.90 -12.14
CA LEU A 63 4.08 -8.71 -10.71
C LEU A 63 2.93 -9.25 -9.87
N THR A 64 3.28 -9.92 -8.78
CA THR A 64 2.30 -10.41 -7.80
C THR A 64 2.33 -9.50 -6.58
N PRO A 65 1.25 -8.80 -6.28
CA PRO A 65 1.22 -7.91 -5.11
C PRO A 65 1.50 -8.60 -3.79
N SER A 66 2.21 -7.93 -2.89
CA SER A 66 2.40 -8.38 -1.51
C SER A 66 1.68 -7.44 -0.53
N CYS A 67 1.32 -6.24 -0.99
CA CYS A 67 0.64 -5.25 -0.18
C CYS A 67 -0.24 -4.38 -1.06
N VAL A 68 -1.39 -3.93 -0.53
CA VAL A 68 -2.23 -2.94 -1.18
C VAL A 68 -2.44 -1.77 -0.23
N ILE A 69 -2.33 -0.55 -0.75
CA ILE A 69 -2.62 0.67 -0.01
C ILE A 69 -3.74 1.38 -0.76
N ALA A 70 -4.80 1.74 -0.07
CA ALA A 70 -5.93 2.44 -0.67
C ALA A 70 -6.45 3.53 0.24
N ASP A 71 -6.80 4.68 -0.37
CA ASP A 71 -7.56 5.70 0.33
C ASP A 71 -8.99 5.18 0.50
N TYR A 72 -9.54 5.27 1.71
CA TYR A 72 -10.90 4.79 1.97
C TYR A 72 -11.90 5.46 1.00
N TRP A 73 -11.77 6.77 0.81
CA TRP A 73 -12.59 7.54 -0.12
C TRP A 73 -11.88 7.63 -1.48
N LEU A 74 -11.76 6.47 -2.15
CA LEU A 74 -10.98 6.38 -3.38
C LEU A 74 -11.63 7.15 -4.53
N SER A 75 -12.85 6.81 -4.87
CA SER A 75 -13.59 7.49 -5.94
C SER A 75 -15.08 7.31 -5.71
N GLN A 76 -15.89 7.96 -6.56
CA GLN A 76 -17.34 7.81 -6.49
C GLN A 76 -17.80 6.43 -6.95
N GLU A 77 -17.06 5.82 -7.86
CA GLU A 77 -17.41 4.51 -8.41
C GLU A 77 -16.94 3.35 -7.55
N GLU A 78 -15.86 3.56 -6.79
CA GLU A 78 -15.27 2.45 -6.04
C GLU A 78 -14.65 3.00 -4.77
N ASP A 79 -15.08 2.53 -3.60
CA ASP A 79 -14.42 2.91 -2.35
C ASP A 79 -13.14 2.10 -2.16
N GLY A 80 -12.25 2.61 -1.31
CA GLY A 80 -10.94 2.00 -1.12
C GLY A 80 -10.99 0.60 -0.54
N LEU A 81 -11.95 0.35 0.34
CA LEU A 81 -12.08 -0.96 0.96
C LEU A 81 -12.48 -2.02 -0.06
N SER A 82 -13.45 -1.69 -0.91
CA SER A 82 -13.87 -2.59 -2.00
C SER A 82 -12.75 -2.81 -2.99
N ALA A 83 -12.02 -1.75 -3.35
CA ALA A 83 -10.91 -1.84 -4.28
C ALA A 83 -9.78 -2.72 -3.73
N ALA A 84 -9.41 -2.52 -2.47
CA ALA A 84 -8.40 -3.34 -1.82
C ALA A 84 -8.83 -4.80 -1.73
N GLY A 85 -10.12 -5.03 -1.44
CA GLY A 85 -10.70 -6.38 -1.42
C GLY A 85 -10.61 -7.07 -2.76
N ALA A 86 -10.87 -6.33 -3.85
CA ALA A 86 -10.77 -6.89 -5.20
C ALA A 86 -9.32 -7.29 -5.53
N VAL A 87 -8.36 -6.46 -5.13
CA VAL A 87 -6.95 -6.80 -5.32
C VAL A 87 -6.57 -8.04 -4.52
N ARG A 88 -7.04 -8.13 -3.28
CA ARG A 88 -6.77 -9.29 -2.42
C ARG A 88 -7.34 -10.57 -3.03
N GLU A 89 -8.58 -10.52 -3.53
CA GLU A 89 -9.22 -11.69 -4.13
C GLU A 89 -8.52 -12.16 -5.39
N ALA A 90 -7.98 -11.24 -6.16
CA ALA A 90 -7.28 -11.56 -7.39
C ALA A 90 -5.84 -12.02 -7.16
N THR A 91 -5.33 -11.91 -5.93
CA THR A 91 -3.95 -12.23 -5.62
C THR A 91 -3.86 -13.64 -5.05
N PRO A 92 -3.04 -14.53 -5.63
CA PRO A 92 -2.99 -15.93 -5.22
C PRO A 92 -2.21 -16.20 -3.94
N ARG A 93 -1.77 -15.16 -3.26
CA ARG A 93 -1.01 -15.26 -2.01
C ARG A 93 -1.56 -14.29 -0.98
N SER A 94 -1.13 -14.46 0.26
CA SER A 94 -1.48 -13.55 1.35
C SER A 94 -1.08 -12.11 1.00
N LEU A 95 -1.95 -11.17 1.25
CA LEU A 95 -1.76 -9.77 0.89
C LEU A 95 -2.05 -8.89 2.11
N ARG A 96 -1.07 -8.07 2.46
CA ARG A 96 -1.26 -7.08 3.52
C ARG A 96 -2.01 -5.88 2.95
N GLY A 97 -3.03 -5.40 3.64
CA GLY A 97 -3.81 -4.26 3.17
C GLY A 97 -3.82 -3.12 4.15
N LEU A 98 -3.57 -1.93 3.65
CA LEU A 98 -3.62 -0.68 4.41
C LEU A 98 -4.70 0.21 3.82
N ILE A 99 -5.60 0.67 4.68
CA ILE A 99 -6.64 1.63 4.28
C ILE A 99 -6.34 2.94 4.97
N ILE A 100 -6.28 4.03 4.21
CA ILE A 100 -5.93 5.35 4.71
C ILE A 100 -7.18 6.21 4.71
N THR A 101 -7.45 6.90 5.82
CA THR A 101 -8.62 7.76 5.91
C THR A 101 -8.40 8.92 6.89
N GLY A 102 -9.04 10.06 6.60
CA GLY A 102 -9.18 11.15 7.55
C GLY A 102 -10.43 11.01 8.40
N ASP A 103 -11.28 10.04 8.10
CA ASP A 103 -12.51 9.81 8.84
C ASP A 103 -12.19 9.10 10.15
N LEU A 104 -12.57 9.73 11.27
CA LEU A 104 -12.29 9.21 12.61
C LEU A 104 -13.45 8.39 13.17
N SER A 105 -14.47 8.08 12.37
CA SER A 105 -15.63 7.36 12.86
C SER A 105 -15.28 5.94 13.25
N ARG A 106 -16.01 5.45 14.27
CA ARG A 106 -15.88 4.07 14.71
C ARG A 106 -16.36 3.10 13.64
N GLU A 107 -17.37 3.49 12.87
CA GLU A 107 -17.94 2.65 11.82
C GLU A 107 -16.90 2.31 10.76
N VAL A 108 -16.13 3.31 10.32
CA VAL A 108 -15.06 3.08 9.34
C VAL A 108 -13.99 2.16 9.93
N ALA A 109 -13.57 2.43 11.18
CA ALA A 109 -12.56 1.61 11.83
C ALA A 109 -13.00 0.15 11.97
N GLU A 110 -14.25 -0.07 12.35
CA GLU A 110 -14.79 -1.43 12.50
C GLU A 110 -14.91 -2.14 11.17
N GLU A 111 -15.33 -1.42 10.14
CA GLU A 111 -15.47 -1.98 8.80
C GLU A 111 -14.12 -2.43 8.25
N VAL A 112 -13.10 -1.59 8.39
CA VAL A 112 -11.74 -1.90 7.94
C VAL A 112 -11.18 -3.11 8.70
N ALA A 113 -11.37 -3.13 10.02
CA ALA A 113 -10.89 -4.23 10.86
C ALA A 113 -11.58 -5.54 10.50
N ARG A 114 -12.90 -5.52 10.27
CA ARG A 114 -13.64 -6.71 9.88
C ARG A 114 -13.17 -7.28 8.55
N ALA A 115 -12.74 -6.41 7.66
CA ALA A 115 -12.22 -6.84 6.37
C ALA A 115 -10.79 -7.40 6.47
N GLY A 116 -10.17 -7.30 7.64
CA GLY A 116 -8.82 -7.82 7.85
C GLY A 116 -7.72 -6.88 7.38
N PHE A 117 -8.04 -5.59 7.21
CA PHE A 117 -7.08 -4.58 6.79
C PHE A 117 -6.64 -3.73 7.98
N VAL A 118 -5.51 -3.06 7.81
CA VAL A 118 -4.97 -2.13 8.81
C VAL A 118 -5.41 -0.72 8.44
N LEU A 119 -5.87 0.03 9.42
CA LEU A 119 -6.30 1.41 9.21
C LEU A 119 -5.17 2.37 9.58
N LEU A 120 -4.85 3.29 8.68
CA LEU A 120 -3.97 4.41 8.97
C LEU A 120 -4.75 5.70 8.85
N ARG A 121 -4.61 6.56 9.84
CA ARG A 121 -5.33 7.83 9.86
C ARG A 121 -4.46 8.95 9.30
N LYS A 122 -5.05 9.79 8.46
CA LYS A 122 -4.38 10.98 7.94
C LYS A 122 -4.17 11.99 9.07
N PRO A 123 -3.06 12.73 9.08
CA PRO A 123 -1.98 12.70 8.10
C PRO A 123 -1.05 11.51 8.31
N VAL A 124 -0.61 10.89 7.21
CA VAL A 124 0.29 9.74 7.26
C VAL A 124 1.67 10.20 6.84
N ASN A 125 2.65 10.00 7.70
CA ASN A 125 4.04 10.32 7.37
C ASN A 125 4.78 9.06 6.92
N VAL A 126 6.01 9.24 6.47
CA VAL A 126 6.86 8.15 5.98
C VAL A 126 7.02 7.06 7.02
N ASP A 127 7.27 7.43 8.28
CA ASP A 127 7.51 6.45 9.34
C ASP A 127 6.29 5.56 9.58
N LYS A 128 5.10 6.13 9.53
CA LYS A 128 3.87 5.35 9.70
C LYS A 128 3.68 4.38 8.55
N PHE A 129 3.95 4.80 7.32
CA PHE A 129 3.89 3.91 6.16
C PHE A 129 4.88 2.76 6.30
N LEU A 130 6.13 3.09 6.60
CA LEU A 130 7.17 2.06 6.71
C LEU A 130 6.87 1.07 7.83
N ASP A 131 6.41 1.57 8.97
CA ASP A 131 6.06 0.70 10.09
C ASP A 131 4.94 -0.27 9.70
N ALA A 132 3.89 0.25 9.06
CA ALA A 132 2.75 -0.59 8.67
C ALA A 132 3.12 -1.60 7.58
N LEU A 133 4.01 -1.24 6.67
CA LEU A 133 4.40 -2.11 5.55
C LEU A 133 5.43 -3.16 5.95
N THR A 134 6.16 -2.93 7.05
CA THR A 134 7.21 -3.86 7.49
C THR A 134 6.82 -4.68 8.70
N ARG A 135 5.72 -4.32 9.36
CA ARG A 135 5.27 -5.03 10.56
C ARG A 135 4.84 -6.45 10.21
N GLU A 136 5.33 -7.41 10.96
CA GLU A 136 4.87 -8.78 10.82
C GLU A 136 3.50 -8.93 11.48
N ILE A 137 2.67 -9.73 10.87
CA ILE A 137 1.32 -9.98 11.38
C ILE A 137 1.32 -11.28 12.15
#